data_d84970734225d0767a0a256fe5dd214b
#
_entry.id   d84970734225d0767a0a256fe5dd214b
#
_cell.length_a   1.000
_cell.length_b   1.000
_cell.length_c   1.000
_cell.angle_alpha   90.00
_cell.angle_beta   90.00
_cell.angle_gamma   90.00
#
_symmetry.space_group_name_H-M   'P 1'
#
loop_
_entity.id
_entity.type
_entity.pdbx_description
1 polymer ?
#
loop_
_entity_poly.entity_id
_entity_poly.type
_entity_poly.pdbx_seq_one_letter_code
_entity_poly.pdbx_strand_id
1 'polypeptide(L)'
;MNSGQDRTCCTHGASPGYPTKVLGRYPRRLPPELAGWGRAVSRLAWTDPAPLEVERPRLPWWTLLPCKLLLATSPIIVVVVLIMVLAFAARRVWRYPLFLIGGTTLTGLGMGYSWWVPVWLVSGPAVAGGLWAWAHPDSFDRIAVRQVRSEWRRALVYAWPWKRVMLFSDLTKHTRHRQRSTHYPKLRRVRSDGWRDRVSVKLLHGQCADTYAAHAAELANSFRAHSCRVRVDQPRRIWLDFLHSDPLAAPIGVPALAEPGTGVDLARVVIGRTETGRPWVLRLADRHVLVAGVSDAGKSSVMWSVLRALAPWIRSGMVQVFGIDPKGGMELGRAENLFHKLVCTNGTEAIALLEHVATLTRQRAEALRRQRSRKWTPASGQPFMLLIVDELADVIAYQPDNGLRKRANLALQSILSQGRAPGVCVIGQLQDPRKEIIDFRHLFPVRIAMRLDEPQQVDMVLGDGVRQRGATAHEISEDTPGVAWVKIDGRREPQRARAFHGTDADLDELCDYLTAGRYDAPRPLTGKEAA
;
A
#
# COMPACT_ATOMS: atom_id res chain seq x y z
N MET A 1 -65.19 23.69 -1.21
CA MET A 1 -64.79 25.06 -1.46
C MET A 1 -63.34 24.99 -1.93
N ASN A 2 -63.19 24.99 -3.19
CA ASN A 2 -62.59 25.98 -4.09
C ASN A 2 -61.12 26.07 -3.89
N SER A 3 -60.40 25.68 -4.82
CA SER A 3 -60.03 26.11 -6.19
C SER A 3 -58.60 26.62 -6.12
N GLY A 4 -57.67 26.39 -6.98
CA GLY A 4 -57.59 26.22 -8.38
C GLY A 4 -56.12 26.32 -8.74
N GLN A 5 -55.71 25.55 -9.66
CA GLN A 5 -55.16 25.94 -10.96
C GLN A 5 -54.09 27.07 -10.91
N ASP A 6 -52.84 26.85 -11.36
CA ASP A 6 -52.59 27.05 -12.77
C ASP A 6 -51.24 26.50 -13.24
N ARG A 7 -51.29 26.03 -14.45
CA ARG A 7 -50.21 25.59 -15.33
C ARG A 7 -49.48 26.82 -15.88
N THR A 8 -48.19 26.72 -16.11
CA THR A 8 -47.62 27.28 -17.35
C THR A 8 -46.33 26.55 -17.76
N CYS A 9 -46.41 26.04 -18.92
CA CYS A 9 -45.45 25.66 -19.93
C CYS A 9 -44.49 26.79 -20.26
N CYS A 10 -43.19 26.49 -20.43
CA CYS A 10 -42.26 27.24 -21.29
C CYS A 10 -41.25 26.23 -21.84
N THR A 11 -41.39 25.79 -23.03
CA THR A 11 -40.85 26.17 -24.34
C THR A 11 -39.33 26.17 -24.41
N HIS A 12 -38.85 25.21 -25.17
CA HIS A 12 -37.66 25.15 -26.07
C HIS A 12 -36.75 26.38 -26.10
N GLY A 13 -35.50 26.16 -25.78
CA GLY A 13 -34.37 26.98 -26.14
C GLY A 13 -33.28 26.13 -26.82
N ALA A 14 -33.07 26.43 -28.09
CA ALA A 14 -32.21 25.72 -29.01
C ALA A 14 -30.72 25.78 -28.60
N SER A 15 -30.05 24.65 -28.74
CA SER A 15 -28.58 24.54 -28.75
C SER A 15 -28.01 25.18 -30.02
N PRO A 16 -26.94 26.00 -29.95
CA PRO A 16 -26.23 26.43 -31.14
C PRO A 16 -25.33 25.30 -31.64
N GLY A 17 -25.54 24.97 -32.92
CA GLY A 17 -24.76 23.97 -33.64
C GLY A 17 -23.29 24.40 -33.80
N TYR A 18 -22.41 23.44 -33.57
CA TYR A 18 -21.01 23.56 -33.95
C TYR A 18 -20.83 23.33 -35.46
N PRO A 19 -20.04 24.13 -36.14
CA PRO A 19 -19.74 23.89 -37.56
C PRO A 19 -18.69 22.78 -37.69
N THR A 20 -19.09 21.69 -38.28
CA THR A 20 -18.21 20.65 -38.85
C THR A 20 -17.59 21.14 -40.14
N LYS A 21 -16.28 21.42 -40.13
CA LYS A 21 -15.29 21.46 -41.24
C LYS A 21 -14.01 22.10 -40.63
N VAL A 22 -12.83 21.48 -40.70
CA VAL A 22 -12.03 21.02 -41.82
C VAL A 22 -11.05 19.95 -41.30
N LEU A 23 -11.14 18.74 -41.81
CA LEU A 23 -10.10 17.71 -41.70
C LEU A 23 -9.02 17.99 -42.75
N GLY A 24 -7.95 18.68 -42.36
CA GLY A 24 -6.72 18.75 -43.15
C GLY A 24 -5.98 17.41 -43.11
N ARG A 25 -5.85 16.76 -44.26
CA ARG A 25 -5.08 15.52 -44.44
C ARG A 25 -3.60 15.79 -44.17
N TYR A 26 -3.07 15.20 -43.12
CA TYR A 26 -1.62 15.07 -42.93
C TYR A 26 -1.06 13.91 -43.77
N PRO A 27 0.14 14.05 -44.40
CA PRO A 27 0.76 12.98 -45.17
C PRO A 27 1.17 11.82 -44.27
N ARG A 28 0.69 10.66 -44.67
CA ARG A 28 0.82 9.40 -43.95
C ARG A 28 2.09 8.65 -44.32
N ARG A 29 3.30 9.11 -44.21
CA ARG A 29 4.48 8.23 -44.23
C ARG A 29 5.74 8.97 -43.84
N LEU A 30 6.30 8.63 -42.69
CA LEU A 30 7.70 8.85 -42.37
C LEU A 30 8.57 7.83 -43.14
N PRO A 31 9.79 8.19 -43.54
CA PRO A 31 10.73 7.27 -44.17
C PRO A 31 11.00 6.05 -43.29
N PRO A 32 11.14 4.85 -43.87
CA PRO A 32 11.22 3.59 -43.11
C PRO A 32 12.40 3.50 -42.17
N GLU A 33 13.46 4.23 -42.40
CA GLU A 33 14.69 4.24 -41.58
C GLU A 33 14.53 4.90 -40.18
N LEU A 34 13.50 5.74 -40.00
CA LEU A 34 13.24 6.41 -38.72
C LEU A 34 12.06 5.81 -37.94
N ALA A 35 11.36 4.86 -38.50
CA ALA A 35 10.17 4.26 -37.89
C ALA A 35 10.46 3.46 -36.61
N GLY A 36 11.68 2.97 -36.43
CA GLY A 36 12.12 2.25 -35.23
C GLY A 36 12.39 3.19 -34.02
N TRP A 37 13.02 4.29 -34.30
CA TRP A 37 13.41 5.28 -33.30
C TRP A 37 12.21 6.11 -32.80
N GLY A 38 11.28 6.43 -33.70
CA GLY A 38 10.05 7.12 -33.34
C GLY A 38 9.18 6.34 -32.34
N ARG A 39 9.14 5.02 -32.45
CA ARG A 39 8.39 4.17 -31.52
C ARG A 39 9.05 4.01 -30.14
N ALA A 40 10.37 4.04 -30.10
CA ALA A 40 11.09 4.00 -28.83
C ALA A 40 10.96 5.35 -28.07
N VAL A 41 11.06 6.47 -28.79
CA VAL A 41 10.94 7.81 -28.21
C VAL A 41 9.48 8.13 -27.86
N SER A 42 8.49 7.68 -28.65
CA SER A 42 7.07 7.93 -28.35
C SER A 42 6.55 7.16 -27.14
N ARG A 43 7.21 6.05 -26.76
CA ARG A 43 6.92 5.36 -25.47
C ARG A 43 7.52 6.06 -24.26
N LEU A 44 8.45 7.00 -24.47
CA LEU A 44 9.20 7.70 -23.43
C LEU A 44 8.82 9.17 -23.33
N ALA A 45 8.36 9.78 -24.40
CA ALA A 45 7.92 11.17 -24.46
C ALA A 45 6.41 11.21 -24.75
N TRP A 46 5.70 11.97 -23.98
CA TRP A 46 4.28 12.22 -24.19
C TRP A 46 4.11 13.15 -25.38
N THR A 47 3.56 12.66 -26.49
CA THR A 47 3.41 13.38 -27.76
C THR A 47 1.95 13.50 -28.24
N ASP A 48 0.95 13.31 -27.38
CA ASP A 48 -0.43 13.62 -27.77
C ASP A 48 -0.60 15.14 -27.91
N PRO A 49 -0.98 15.64 -29.10
CA PRO A 49 -1.28 17.06 -29.25
C PRO A 49 -2.55 17.37 -28.45
N ALA A 50 -2.46 18.28 -27.50
CA ALA A 50 -3.64 18.83 -26.87
C ALA A 50 -4.54 19.49 -27.94
N PRO A 51 -5.88 19.33 -27.89
CA PRO A 51 -6.79 19.86 -28.92
C PRO A 51 -7.03 21.38 -28.82
N LEU A 52 -6.10 22.14 -28.30
CA LEU A 52 -6.21 23.59 -28.18
C LEU A 52 -5.07 24.25 -28.94
N GLU A 53 -5.42 25.26 -29.75
CA GLU A 53 -4.48 26.16 -30.39
C GLU A 53 -3.59 26.85 -29.34
N VAL A 54 -2.47 26.23 -29.07
CA VAL A 54 -1.38 26.85 -28.33
C VAL A 54 -0.49 27.49 -29.39
N GLU A 55 -0.37 28.82 -29.38
CA GLU A 55 0.66 29.52 -30.16
C GLU A 55 1.98 28.75 -29.98
N ARG A 56 2.44 28.17 -31.10
CA ARG A 56 3.70 27.43 -31.10
C ARG A 56 4.80 28.41 -30.72
N PRO A 57 5.58 28.19 -29.68
CA PRO A 57 6.76 29.01 -29.43
C PRO A 57 7.62 28.93 -30.70
N ARG A 58 7.93 30.05 -31.29
CA ARG A 58 8.84 30.15 -32.46
C ARG A 58 10.12 29.44 -32.03
N LEU A 59 10.39 28.29 -32.65
CA LEU A 59 11.64 27.58 -32.41
C LEU A 59 12.80 28.49 -32.82
N PRO A 60 13.82 28.66 -32.00
CA PRO A 60 14.97 29.44 -32.36
C PRO A 60 15.57 28.95 -33.67
N TRP A 61 16.01 29.84 -34.53
CA TRP A 61 16.52 29.56 -35.89
C TRP A 61 17.64 28.51 -35.96
N TRP A 62 18.36 28.29 -34.86
CA TRP A 62 19.41 27.27 -34.78
C TRP A 62 18.88 25.83 -34.74
N THR A 63 17.57 25.60 -34.53
CA THR A 63 16.97 24.25 -34.62
C THR A 63 16.74 23.81 -36.07
N LEU A 64 16.91 24.73 -37.03
CA LEU A 64 16.78 24.46 -38.47
C LEU A 64 18.14 24.22 -39.17
N LEU A 65 19.24 24.22 -38.44
CA LEU A 65 20.55 23.88 -38.96
C LEU A 65 20.58 22.44 -39.47
N PRO A 66 20.99 22.18 -40.71
CA PRO A 66 21.04 20.82 -41.25
C PRO A 66 22.03 19.95 -40.43
N CYS A 67 21.64 18.71 -40.19
CA CYS A 67 22.40 17.73 -39.39
C CYS A 67 23.88 17.56 -39.77
N LYS A 68 24.26 17.95 -41.02
CA LYS A 68 25.66 17.93 -41.47
C LYS A 68 26.55 18.98 -40.78
N LEU A 69 25.98 20.10 -40.31
CA LEU A 69 26.74 21.07 -39.51
C LEU A 69 26.92 20.61 -38.05
N LEU A 70 25.97 19.87 -37.52
CA LEU A 70 26.03 19.23 -36.19
C LEU A 70 27.14 18.19 -36.10
N LEU A 71 27.39 17.43 -37.17
CA LEU A 71 28.48 16.45 -37.24
C LEU A 71 29.88 17.10 -37.27
N ALA A 72 30.04 18.28 -37.86
CA ALA A 72 31.29 19.02 -37.87
C ALA A 72 31.65 19.67 -36.51
N THR A 73 30.63 19.94 -35.66
CA THR A 73 30.83 20.48 -34.31
C THR A 73 30.84 19.38 -33.23
N SER A 74 30.82 18.11 -33.65
CA SER A 74 30.73 16.95 -32.78
C SER A 74 31.73 16.91 -31.60
N PRO A 75 33.03 17.26 -31.78
CA PRO A 75 33.95 17.24 -30.64
C PRO A 75 33.63 18.29 -29.57
N ILE A 76 33.11 19.45 -29.96
CA ILE A 76 32.77 20.51 -29.01
C ILE A 76 31.47 20.15 -28.25
N ILE A 77 30.51 19.58 -28.94
CA ILE A 77 29.26 19.11 -28.31
C ILE A 77 29.53 17.96 -27.36
N VAL A 78 30.38 17.02 -27.75
CA VAL A 78 30.83 15.91 -26.89
C VAL A 78 31.56 16.45 -25.66
N VAL A 79 32.44 17.44 -25.82
CA VAL A 79 33.15 18.09 -24.72
C VAL A 79 32.18 18.85 -23.81
N VAL A 80 31.25 19.60 -24.36
CA VAL A 80 30.23 20.33 -23.57
C VAL A 80 29.31 19.37 -22.83
N VAL A 81 28.85 18.29 -23.46
CA VAL A 81 28.06 17.25 -22.80
C VAL A 81 28.88 16.53 -21.74
N LEU A 82 30.15 16.25 -22.02
CA LEU A 82 31.07 15.65 -21.04
C LEU A 82 31.30 16.59 -19.84
N ILE A 83 31.51 17.90 -20.10
CA ILE A 83 31.62 18.91 -19.03
C ILE A 83 30.32 19.04 -18.24
N MET A 84 29.15 19.01 -18.89
CA MET A 84 27.86 19.01 -18.20
C MET A 84 27.66 17.75 -17.37
N VAL A 85 28.00 16.58 -17.89
CA VAL A 85 27.96 15.31 -17.17
C VAL A 85 28.96 15.30 -16.00
N LEU A 86 30.17 15.81 -16.23
CA LEU A 86 31.18 15.95 -15.18
C LEU A 86 30.80 16.98 -14.12
N ALA A 87 30.23 18.12 -14.50
CA ALA A 87 29.72 19.15 -13.57
C ALA A 87 28.51 18.64 -12.77
N PHE A 88 27.67 17.85 -13.40
CA PHE A 88 26.53 17.18 -12.75
C PHE A 88 27.01 16.08 -11.80
N ALA A 89 27.94 15.25 -12.24
CA ALA A 89 28.61 14.25 -11.42
C ALA A 89 29.37 14.89 -10.26
N ALA A 90 30.13 15.96 -10.50
CA ALA A 90 30.88 16.69 -9.48
C ALA A 90 29.98 17.30 -8.40
N ARG A 91 28.85 17.90 -8.78
CA ARG A 91 27.84 18.39 -7.80
C ARG A 91 27.23 17.28 -6.93
N ARG A 92 27.24 16.06 -7.43
CA ARG A 92 26.70 14.90 -6.69
C ARG A 92 27.79 14.16 -5.91
N VAL A 93 28.99 14.07 -6.50
CA VAL A 93 30.17 13.43 -5.92
C VAL A 93 30.73 14.25 -4.75
N TRP A 94 30.50 15.57 -4.69
CA TRP A 94 30.81 16.40 -3.51
C TRP A 94 30.16 15.89 -2.21
N ARG A 95 29.12 15.09 -2.35
CA ARG A 95 28.50 14.37 -1.20
C ARG A 95 29.26 13.12 -0.75
N TYR A 96 30.26 12.68 -1.55
CA TYR A 96 31.05 11.48 -1.27
C TYR A 96 32.53 11.76 -1.53
N PRO A 97 33.23 12.45 -0.60
CA PRO A 97 34.59 12.94 -0.81
C PRO A 97 35.62 11.85 -1.15
N LEU A 98 35.38 10.61 -0.71
CA LEU A 98 36.27 9.47 -1.02
C LEU A 98 36.26 9.11 -2.51
N PHE A 99 35.18 9.34 -3.26
CA PHE A 99 35.15 9.13 -4.72
C PHE A 99 35.87 10.26 -5.48
N LEU A 100 35.85 11.49 -4.94
CA LEU A 100 36.59 12.63 -5.52
C LEU A 100 38.10 12.43 -5.37
N ILE A 101 38.56 12.03 -4.20
CA ILE A 101 39.96 11.81 -3.91
C ILE A 101 40.51 10.67 -4.78
N GLY A 102 39.77 9.55 -4.89
CA GLY A 102 40.16 8.43 -5.77
C GLY A 102 40.17 8.80 -7.26
N GLY A 103 39.16 9.58 -7.72
CA GLY A 103 39.08 10.01 -9.12
C GLY A 103 40.13 11.03 -9.51
N THR A 104 40.44 12.02 -8.64
CA THR A 104 41.45 13.04 -8.91
C THR A 104 42.87 12.50 -8.83
N THR A 105 43.16 11.54 -7.95
CA THR A 105 44.48 10.85 -7.90
C THR A 105 44.69 9.97 -9.12
N LEU A 106 43.68 9.25 -9.60
CA LEU A 106 43.75 8.46 -10.85
C LEU A 106 43.89 9.34 -12.10
N THR A 107 43.18 10.49 -12.17
CA THR A 107 43.36 11.42 -13.29
C THR A 107 44.71 12.13 -13.27
N GLY A 108 45.20 12.53 -12.10
CA GLY A 108 46.53 13.16 -11.96
C GLY A 108 47.70 12.23 -12.36
N LEU A 109 47.59 10.95 -12.03
CA LEU A 109 48.57 9.94 -12.45
C LEU A 109 48.49 9.58 -13.94
N GLY A 110 47.33 9.76 -14.58
CA GLY A 110 47.09 9.38 -15.97
C GLY A 110 47.41 10.46 -17.00
N MET A 111 47.30 11.75 -16.64
CA MET A 111 47.58 12.85 -17.58
C MET A 111 49.03 12.95 -18.03
N GLY A 112 49.94 12.27 -17.35
CA GLY A 112 51.35 12.24 -17.74
C GLY A 112 51.75 11.11 -18.69
N TYR A 113 50.91 10.12 -18.94
CA TYR A 113 51.45 8.87 -19.47
C TYR A 113 50.76 8.23 -20.69
N SER A 114 49.53 8.44 -21.11
CA SER A 114 49.04 7.79 -22.34
C SER A 114 47.56 8.02 -22.70
N TRP A 115 47.19 7.87 -23.99
CA TRP A 115 45.84 7.89 -24.57
C TRP A 115 44.88 6.80 -24.02
N TRP A 116 45.38 5.80 -23.31
CA TRP A 116 44.59 4.77 -22.61
C TRP A 116 43.81 5.31 -21.41
N VAL A 117 44.17 6.48 -20.88
CA VAL A 117 43.55 7.06 -19.70
C VAL A 117 42.05 7.37 -19.90
N PRO A 118 41.62 8.01 -21.00
CA PRO A 118 40.16 8.22 -21.23
C PRO A 118 39.41 6.90 -21.41
N VAL A 119 40.02 5.86 -21.95
CA VAL A 119 39.40 4.53 -22.07
C VAL A 119 39.15 3.92 -20.69
N TRP A 120 40.14 3.98 -19.79
CA TRP A 120 39.98 3.48 -18.42
C TRP A 120 39.00 4.34 -17.58
N LEU A 121 38.93 5.62 -17.84
CA LEU A 121 37.99 6.52 -17.16
C LEU A 121 36.51 6.19 -17.47
N VAL A 122 36.23 5.64 -18.63
CA VAL A 122 34.89 5.22 -19.04
C VAL A 122 34.64 3.73 -18.75
N SER A 123 35.63 2.88 -19.10
CA SER A 123 35.48 1.42 -18.95
C SER A 123 35.64 0.95 -17.50
N GLY A 124 36.48 1.58 -16.71
CA GLY A 124 36.71 1.22 -15.31
C GLY A 124 35.42 1.28 -14.46
N PRO A 125 34.69 2.42 -14.45
CA PRO A 125 33.41 2.51 -13.76
C PRO A 125 32.33 1.55 -14.31
N ALA A 126 32.36 1.28 -15.64
CA ALA A 126 31.43 0.34 -16.26
C ALA A 126 31.71 -1.11 -15.81
N VAL A 127 32.98 -1.52 -15.80
CA VAL A 127 33.42 -2.84 -15.31
C VAL A 127 33.14 -2.96 -13.80
N ALA A 128 33.53 -1.96 -13.02
CA ALA A 128 33.26 -1.95 -11.57
C ALA A 128 31.75 -2.00 -11.27
N GLY A 129 30.96 -1.27 -12.03
CA GLY A 129 29.48 -1.31 -11.95
C GLY A 129 28.92 -2.67 -12.34
N GLY A 130 29.48 -3.30 -13.39
CA GLY A 130 29.11 -4.65 -13.83
C GLY A 130 29.44 -5.71 -12.79
N LEU A 131 30.66 -5.66 -12.24
CA LEU A 131 31.07 -6.55 -11.14
C LEU A 131 30.24 -6.36 -9.89
N TRP A 132 29.88 -5.11 -9.53
CA TRP A 132 29.00 -4.83 -8.41
C TRP A 132 27.59 -5.36 -8.67
N ALA A 133 27.05 -5.18 -9.89
CA ALA A 133 25.76 -5.72 -10.28
C ALA A 133 25.70 -7.25 -10.21
N TRP A 134 26.81 -7.91 -10.58
CA TRP A 134 26.94 -9.35 -10.52
C TRP A 134 27.09 -9.88 -9.09
N ALA A 135 27.96 -9.26 -8.28
CA ALA A 135 28.25 -9.73 -6.92
C ALA A 135 27.13 -9.39 -5.92
N HIS A 136 26.48 -8.23 -6.09
CA HIS A 136 25.46 -7.73 -5.16
C HIS A 136 24.31 -7.05 -5.90
N PRO A 137 23.44 -7.80 -6.63
CA PRO A 137 22.38 -7.24 -7.48
C PRO A 137 21.40 -6.36 -6.71
N ASP A 138 21.02 -6.74 -5.48
CA ASP A 138 20.09 -5.97 -4.66
C ASP A 138 20.64 -4.60 -4.23
N SER A 139 21.94 -4.53 -3.93
CA SER A 139 22.57 -3.27 -3.54
C SER A 139 22.78 -2.37 -4.75
N PHE A 140 23.12 -2.95 -5.90
CA PHE A 140 23.28 -2.23 -7.17
C PHE A 140 21.93 -1.62 -7.61
N ASP A 141 20.84 -2.41 -7.63
CA ASP A 141 19.52 -1.89 -7.93
C ASP A 141 19.13 -0.75 -6.98
N ARG A 142 19.32 -0.95 -5.68
CA ARG A 142 18.91 0.00 -4.65
C ARG A 142 19.65 1.33 -4.73
N ILE A 143 20.96 1.32 -5.04
CA ILE A 143 21.82 2.49 -5.00
C ILE A 143 21.98 3.11 -6.39
N ALA A 144 22.31 2.32 -7.41
CA ALA A 144 22.61 2.82 -8.75
C ALA A 144 21.37 2.93 -9.63
N VAL A 145 20.66 1.82 -9.86
CA VAL A 145 19.54 1.78 -10.82
C VAL A 145 18.41 2.71 -10.39
N ARG A 146 18.04 2.68 -9.11
CA ARG A 146 16.95 3.55 -8.60
C ARG A 146 17.31 5.03 -8.64
N GLN A 147 18.59 5.39 -8.43
CA GLN A 147 18.99 6.78 -8.53
C GLN A 147 18.99 7.26 -9.99
N VAL A 148 19.58 6.50 -10.91
CA VAL A 148 19.59 6.83 -12.34
C VAL A 148 18.16 6.95 -12.86
N ARG A 149 17.31 5.96 -12.57
CA ARG A 149 15.89 5.98 -12.93
C ARG A 149 15.17 7.21 -12.36
N SER A 150 15.42 7.56 -11.11
CA SER A 150 14.79 8.71 -10.45
C SER A 150 15.17 10.04 -11.10
N GLU A 151 16.44 10.26 -11.42
CA GLU A 151 16.87 11.50 -12.05
C GLU A 151 16.43 11.56 -13.53
N TRP A 152 16.47 10.43 -14.22
CA TRP A 152 15.98 10.33 -15.60
C TRP A 152 14.46 10.65 -15.67
N ARG A 153 13.66 10.01 -14.82
CA ARG A 153 12.22 10.30 -14.74
C ARG A 153 11.96 11.74 -14.30
N ARG A 154 12.75 12.25 -13.37
CA ARG A 154 12.65 13.67 -12.98
C ARG A 154 12.86 14.62 -14.16
N ALA A 155 13.88 14.39 -14.99
CA ALA A 155 14.21 15.25 -16.11
C ALA A 155 13.20 15.15 -17.25
N LEU A 156 12.89 13.94 -17.69
CA LEU A 156 12.12 13.70 -18.90
C LEU A 156 10.60 13.57 -18.66
N VAL A 157 10.19 12.93 -17.56
CA VAL A 157 8.77 12.69 -17.32
C VAL A 157 8.12 13.85 -16.57
N TYR A 158 8.81 14.40 -15.54
CA TYR A 158 8.19 15.39 -14.66
C TYR A 158 8.61 16.82 -14.95
N ALA A 159 9.91 17.12 -15.08
CA ALA A 159 10.36 18.51 -15.14
C ALA A 159 9.89 19.22 -16.41
N TRP A 160 9.91 18.53 -17.54
CA TRP A 160 9.55 19.11 -18.83
C TRP A 160 8.06 19.51 -18.91
N PRO A 161 7.07 18.65 -18.63
CA PRO A 161 5.66 19.01 -18.68
C PRO A 161 5.17 19.73 -17.41
N TRP A 162 5.97 19.80 -16.34
CA TRP A 162 5.54 20.26 -15.02
C TRP A 162 4.76 21.56 -15.01
N LYS A 163 5.32 22.60 -15.64
CA LYS A 163 4.68 23.92 -15.67
C LYS A 163 3.34 23.88 -16.39
N ARG A 164 3.26 23.13 -17.49
CA ARG A 164 2.04 22.98 -18.28
C ARG A 164 0.97 22.24 -17.48
N VAL A 165 1.31 21.10 -16.90
CA VAL A 165 0.37 20.32 -16.07
C VAL A 165 -0.14 21.15 -14.90
N MET A 166 0.74 21.82 -14.14
CA MET A 166 0.32 22.66 -13.02
C MET A 166 -0.59 23.83 -13.44
N LEU A 167 -0.42 24.34 -14.65
CA LEU A 167 -1.28 25.39 -15.19
C LEU A 167 -2.68 24.86 -15.52
N PHE A 168 -2.74 23.73 -16.23
CA PHE A 168 -4.03 23.14 -16.64
C PHE A 168 -4.82 22.53 -15.48
N SER A 169 -4.16 22.09 -14.42
CA SER A 169 -4.82 21.62 -13.20
C SER A 169 -5.09 22.75 -12.19
N ASP A 170 -5.05 24.00 -12.59
CA ASP A 170 -5.28 25.21 -11.76
C ASP A 170 -4.48 25.21 -10.43
N LEU A 171 -3.32 24.58 -10.43
CA LEU A 171 -2.42 24.51 -9.28
C LEU A 171 -1.37 25.65 -9.29
N THR A 172 -1.65 26.72 -10.01
CA THR A 172 -0.79 27.91 -10.10
C THR A 172 -1.39 29.07 -9.30
N LYS A 173 -0.59 30.10 -9.04
CA LYS A 173 -1.06 31.36 -8.45
C LYS A 173 -0.61 32.52 -9.33
N HIS A 174 -1.54 33.43 -9.58
CA HIS A 174 -1.29 34.65 -10.35
C HIS A 174 -1.15 35.84 -9.41
N THR A 175 -0.09 36.61 -9.57
CA THR A 175 0.06 37.88 -8.86
C THR A 175 -0.44 39.01 -9.74
N ARG A 176 -1.40 39.81 -9.22
CA ARG A 176 -1.98 40.97 -9.95
C ARG A 176 -1.15 42.26 -9.87
N HIS A 177 -0.01 42.25 -9.18
CA HIS A 177 0.78 43.47 -8.94
C HIS A 177 1.75 43.73 -10.08
N ARG A 178 1.64 44.91 -10.72
CA ARG A 178 2.44 45.56 -11.81
C ARG A 178 2.93 44.67 -12.98
N GLN A 179 3.20 43.40 -12.81
CA GLN A 179 3.44 42.42 -13.88
C GLN A 179 2.66 41.15 -13.56
N ARG A 180 1.83 40.69 -14.51
CA ARG A 180 1.15 39.39 -14.40
C ARG A 180 2.20 38.29 -14.36
N SER A 181 2.60 37.83 -13.17
CA SER A 181 3.51 36.69 -13.02
C SER A 181 2.74 35.47 -12.53
N THR A 182 2.94 34.35 -13.21
CA THR A 182 2.40 33.07 -12.83
C THR A 182 3.43 32.31 -12.00
N HIS A 183 3.04 31.98 -10.79
CA HIS A 183 3.88 31.20 -9.86
C HIS A 183 3.52 29.73 -9.95
N TYR A 184 4.54 28.89 -10.07
CA TYR A 184 4.41 27.43 -10.17
C TYR A 184 4.93 26.76 -8.91
N PRO A 185 4.28 25.68 -8.42
CA PRO A 185 4.81 24.86 -7.35
C PRO A 185 6.14 24.23 -7.80
N LYS A 186 7.15 24.24 -6.89
CA LYS A 186 8.49 23.78 -7.26
C LYS A 186 8.61 22.26 -7.12
N LEU A 187 8.90 21.61 -8.24
CA LEU A 187 9.36 20.21 -8.26
C LEU A 187 10.72 20.11 -7.54
N ARG A 188 10.80 19.34 -6.48
CA ARG A 188 12.02 19.21 -5.66
C ARG A 188 12.78 17.95 -5.99
N ARG A 189 12.21 16.79 -5.73
CA ARG A 189 12.84 15.49 -5.83
C ARG A 189 11.88 14.48 -6.40
N VAL A 190 12.38 13.57 -7.22
CA VAL A 190 11.66 12.40 -7.68
C VAL A 190 12.39 11.16 -7.16
N ARG A 191 11.65 10.18 -6.70
CA ARG A 191 12.15 8.84 -6.34
C ARG A 191 11.29 7.82 -7.06
N SER A 192 11.91 6.96 -7.85
CA SER A 192 11.23 5.90 -8.59
C SER A 192 11.60 4.54 -8.04
N ASP A 193 10.58 3.78 -7.66
CA ASP A 193 10.71 2.38 -7.26
C ASP A 193 10.37 1.43 -8.44
N GLY A 194 10.09 1.98 -9.65
CA GLY A 194 9.68 1.25 -10.84
C GLY A 194 8.16 1.23 -11.01
N TRP A 195 7.44 0.71 -10.06
CA TRP A 195 5.98 0.68 -10.04
C TRP A 195 5.34 1.99 -9.53
N ARG A 196 6.11 2.79 -8.77
CA ARG A 196 5.69 4.05 -8.17
C ARG A 196 6.76 5.11 -8.29
N ASP A 197 6.32 6.35 -8.62
CA ASP A 197 7.15 7.54 -8.55
C ASP A 197 6.67 8.44 -7.43
N ARG A 198 7.56 8.76 -6.51
CA ARG A 198 7.32 9.74 -5.45
C ARG A 198 7.90 11.09 -5.83
N VAL A 199 7.05 12.08 -6.02
CA VAL A 199 7.40 13.42 -6.45
C VAL A 199 7.23 14.40 -5.30
N SER A 200 8.33 14.98 -4.81
CA SER A 200 8.28 16.00 -3.75
C SER A 200 8.01 17.36 -4.34
N VAL A 201 6.96 18.01 -3.86
CA VAL A 201 6.51 19.33 -4.32
C VAL A 201 6.55 20.32 -3.17
N LYS A 202 7.11 21.51 -3.43
CA LYS A 202 7.02 22.65 -2.52
C LYS A 202 5.80 23.49 -2.90
N LEU A 203 4.84 23.55 -2.00
CA LEU A 203 3.58 24.29 -2.17
C LEU A 203 3.82 25.80 -2.26
N LEU A 204 2.98 26.48 -3.01
CA LEU A 204 2.88 27.94 -3.02
C LEU A 204 2.16 28.42 -1.75
N HIS A 205 2.27 29.70 -1.45
CA HIS A 205 1.51 30.31 -0.38
C HIS A 205 0.01 30.23 -0.66
N GLY A 206 -0.78 29.84 0.35
CA GLY A 206 -2.22 29.65 0.22
C GLY A 206 -2.65 28.35 -0.47
N GLN A 207 -1.74 27.37 -0.63
CA GLN A 207 -2.07 26.01 -1.05
C GLN A 207 -1.92 25.04 0.11
N CYS A 208 -2.78 24.04 0.16
CA CYS A 208 -2.74 22.94 1.11
C CYS A 208 -2.68 21.58 0.37
N ALA A 209 -2.52 20.50 1.12
CA ALA A 209 -2.51 19.14 0.56
C ALA A 209 -3.86 18.77 -0.09
N ASP A 210 -4.96 19.23 0.50
CA ASP A 210 -6.31 18.92 0.02
C ASP A 210 -6.57 19.53 -1.36
N THR A 211 -5.96 20.68 -1.68
CA THR A 211 -6.00 21.25 -3.04
C THR A 211 -5.44 20.28 -4.07
N TYR A 212 -4.34 19.60 -3.75
CA TYR A 212 -3.74 18.60 -4.64
C TYR A 212 -4.49 17.27 -4.64
N ALA A 213 -5.12 16.92 -3.53
CA ALA A 213 -5.93 15.70 -3.44
C ALA A 213 -7.19 15.82 -4.32
N ALA A 214 -7.81 17.00 -4.39
CA ALA A 214 -8.95 17.24 -5.27
C ALA A 214 -8.59 17.06 -6.77
N HIS A 215 -7.35 17.36 -7.16
CA HIS A 215 -6.86 17.22 -8.55
C HIS A 215 -6.03 15.94 -8.78
N ALA A 216 -6.08 14.96 -7.86
CA ALA A 216 -5.23 13.77 -7.92
C ALA A 216 -5.48 12.93 -9.18
N ALA A 217 -6.73 12.79 -9.61
CA ALA A 217 -7.09 12.05 -10.83
C ALA A 217 -6.55 12.73 -12.10
N GLU A 218 -6.67 14.05 -12.20
CA GLU A 218 -6.14 14.84 -13.32
C GLU A 218 -4.61 14.75 -13.41
N LEU A 219 -3.95 14.83 -12.25
CA LEU A 219 -2.49 14.68 -12.16
C LEU A 219 -2.06 13.26 -12.55
N ALA A 220 -2.79 12.22 -12.12
CA ALA A 220 -2.51 10.85 -12.51
C ALA A 220 -2.59 10.70 -14.04
N ASN A 221 -3.68 11.15 -14.66
CA ASN A 221 -3.87 11.11 -16.10
C ASN A 221 -2.77 11.89 -16.84
N SER A 222 -2.43 13.10 -16.37
CA SER A 222 -1.41 13.95 -16.99
C SER A 222 -0.02 13.31 -17.02
N PHE A 223 0.32 12.51 -16.00
CA PHE A 223 1.60 11.80 -15.90
C PHE A 223 1.50 10.32 -16.27
N ARG A 224 0.40 9.89 -16.90
CA ARG A 224 0.15 8.49 -17.32
C ARG A 224 0.33 7.48 -16.18
N ALA A 225 -0.12 7.86 -15.00
CA ALA A 225 -0.17 6.98 -13.85
C ALA A 225 -1.59 6.42 -13.67
N HIS A 226 -1.68 5.23 -13.11
CA HIS A 226 -2.96 4.61 -12.76
C HIS A 226 -3.68 5.41 -11.67
N SER A 227 -2.92 5.90 -10.67
CA SER A 227 -3.46 6.76 -9.61
C SER A 227 -2.40 7.68 -9.03
N CYS A 228 -2.84 8.77 -8.39
CA CYS A 228 -1.98 9.70 -7.66
C CYS A 228 -2.47 9.82 -6.22
N ARG A 229 -1.57 9.60 -5.26
CA ARG A 229 -1.86 9.77 -3.83
C ARG A 229 -1.08 10.95 -3.28
N VAL A 230 -1.77 11.80 -2.51
CA VAL A 230 -1.16 12.97 -1.89
C VAL A 230 -0.84 12.67 -0.43
N ARG A 231 0.41 12.92 -0.01
CA ARG A 231 0.84 12.76 1.37
C ARG A 231 1.56 14.00 1.87
N VAL A 232 1.22 14.43 3.08
CA VAL A 232 1.90 15.55 3.73
C VAL A 232 3.24 15.08 4.29
N ASP A 233 4.34 15.75 3.91
CA ASP A 233 5.69 15.46 4.41
C ASP A 233 6.04 16.41 5.57
N GLN A 234 6.00 17.70 5.28
CA GLN A 234 6.34 18.79 6.19
C GLN A 234 5.46 20.02 5.86
N PRO A 235 5.38 21.02 6.72
CA PRO A 235 4.73 22.28 6.37
C PRO A 235 5.22 22.78 5.02
N ARG A 236 4.28 23.08 4.10
CA ARG A 236 4.53 23.53 2.73
C ARG A 236 5.24 22.51 1.82
N ARG A 237 5.29 21.24 2.19
CA ARG A 237 5.86 20.17 1.36
C ARG A 237 4.95 18.96 1.36
N ILE A 238 4.65 18.48 0.15
CA ILE A 238 3.88 17.25 -0.06
C ILE A 238 4.69 16.27 -0.91
N TRP A 239 4.32 15.00 -0.80
CA TRP A 239 4.66 13.96 -1.76
C TRP A 239 3.44 13.62 -2.59
N LEU A 240 3.62 13.60 -3.91
CA LEU A 240 2.69 13.02 -4.87
C LEU A 240 3.24 11.64 -5.22
N ASP A 241 2.51 10.60 -4.88
CA ASP A 241 2.86 9.21 -5.19
C ASP A 241 2.07 8.81 -6.45
N PHE A 242 2.74 8.82 -7.60
CA PHE A 242 2.17 8.35 -8.87
C PHE A 242 2.39 6.84 -8.99
N LEU A 243 1.33 6.07 -9.05
CA LEU A 243 1.35 4.62 -9.20
C LEU A 243 1.18 4.27 -10.68
N HIS A 244 2.17 3.60 -11.27
CA HIS A 244 2.15 3.17 -12.67
C HIS A 244 1.65 1.74 -12.83
N SER A 245 1.83 0.91 -11.80
CA SER A 245 1.27 -0.43 -11.69
C SER A 245 0.95 -0.73 -10.24
N ASP A 246 0.01 -1.64 -10.01
CA ASP A 246 -0.29 -2.10 -8.67
C ASP A 246 0.48 -3.40 -8.37
N PRO A 247 1.48 -3.36 -7.47
CA PRO A 247 2.23 -4.57 -7.10
C PRO A 247 1.39 -5.59 -6.33
N LEU A 248 0.19 -5.20 -5.90
CA LEU A 248 -0.75 -6.05 -5.19
C LEU A 248 -1.93 -6.51 -6.07
N ALA A 249 -1.90 -6.26 -7.38
CA ALA A 249 -2.97 -6.66 -8.29
C ALA A 249 -3.10 -8.19 -8.40
N ALA A 250 -1.97 -8.91 -8.48
CA ALA A 250 -1.99 -10.35 -8.56
C ALA A 250 -2.18 -11.01 -7.18
N PRO A 251 -2.97 -12.10 -7.07
CA PRO A 251 -3.06 -12.90 -5.85
C PRO A 251 -1.68 -13.39 -5.41
N ILE A 252 -1.48 -13.46 -4.09
CA ILE A 252 -0.23 -13.92 -3.50
C ILE A 252 -0.52 -15.28 -2.87
N GLY A 253 0.05 -16.36 -3.42
CA GLY A 253 -0.16 -17.71 -2.90
C GLY A 253 0.32 -17.85 -1.45
N VAL A 254 -0.28 -18.79 -0.73
CA VAL A 254 0.12 -19.11 0.64
C VAL A 254 1.52 -19.75 0.66
N PRO A 255 2.33 -19.49 1.71
CA PRO A 255 3.58 -20.21 1.89
C PRO A 255 3.32 -21.67 2.26
N ALA A 256 4.28 -22.54 2.00
CA ALA A 256 4.25 -23.92 2.48
C ALA A 256 4.07 -23.95 4.01
N LEU A 257 3.41 -24.99 4.52
CA LEU A 257 3.29 -25.20 5.96
C LEU A 257 4.68 -25.46 6.56
N ALA A 258 4.92 -24.84 7.70
CA ALA A 258 6.17 -25.08 8.42
C ALA A 258 6.19 -26.49 9.04
N GLU A 259 7.38 -27.07 9.16
CA GLU A 259 7.56 -28.38 9.78
C GLU A 259 6.98 -28.42 11.20
N PRO A 260 6.39 -29.57 11.62
CA PRO A 260 5.95 -29.75 12.98
C PRO A 260 7.08 -29.48 13.98
N GLY A 261 6.75 -28.78 15.07
CA GLY A 261 7.76 -28.38 16.08
C GLY A 261 8.51 -27.09 15.75
N THR A 262 8.31 -26.52 14.58
CA THR A 262 8.87 -25.20 14.27
C THR A 262 8.35 -24.13 15.23
N GLY A 263 9.25 -23.34 15.80
CA GLY A 263 8.89 -22.23 16.68
C GLY A 263 8.16 -21.12 15.90
N VAL A 264 7.07 -20.61 16.46
CA VAL A 264 6.31 -19.49 15.89
C VAL A 264 6.59 -18.22 16.68
N ASP A 265 6.96 -17.14 15.97
CA ASP A 265 7.10 -15.83 16.59
C ASP A 265 5.78 -15.05 16.50
N LEU A 266 5.01 -15.02 17.60
CA LEU A 266 3.76 -14.26 17.69
C LEU A 266 3.92 -12.74 17.53
N ALA A 267 5.15 -12.23 17.62
CA ALA A 267 5.44 -10.83 17.33
C ALA A 267 5.66 -10.57 15.83
N ARG A 268 5.82 -11.63 15.01
CA ARG A 268 6.15 -11.52 13.58
C ARG A 268 5.40 -12.52 12.70
N VAL A 269 4.11 -12.64 12.89
CA VAL A 269 3.25 -13.53 12.08
C VAL A 269 3.10 -12.91 10.68
N VAL A 270 3.65 -13.58 9.66
CA VAL A 270 3.58 -13.12 8.27
C VAL A 270 2.29 -13.62 7.64
N ILE A 271 1.47 -12.68 7.15
CA ILE A 271 0.13 -12.98 6.60
C ILE A 271 -0.05 -12.50 5.15
N GLY A 272 0.99 -11.99 4.52
CA GLY A 272 0.91 -11.44 3.16
C GLY A 272 2.12 -10.61 2.80
N ARG A 273 1.93 -9.71 1.84
CA ARG A 273 2.95 -8.75 1.39
C ARG A 273 2.41 -7.32 1.37
N THR A 274 3.29 -6.39 1.63
CA THR A 274 3.01 -4.95 1.51
C THR A 274 3.21 -4.48 0.08
N GLU A 275 2.69 -3.31 -0.27
CA GLU A 275 2.90 -2.70 -1.60
C GLU A 275 4.38 -2.44 -1.94
N THR A 276 5.27 -2.47 -0.94
CA THR A 276 6.71 -2.33 -1.14
C THR A 276 7.44 -3.67 -1.30
N GLY A 277 6.71 -4.78 -1.42
CA GLY A 277 7.24 -6.14 -1.55
C GLY A 277 7.74 -6.77 -0.25
N ARG A 278 7.66 -6.04 0.88
CA ARG A 278 8.05 -6.58 2.20
C ARG A 278 6.95 -7.48 2.76
N PRO A 279 7.30 -8.44 3.65
CA PRO A 279 6.30 -9.22 4.36
C PRO A 279 5.31 -8.33 5.11
N TRP A 280 4.02 -8.65 5.02
CA TRP A 280 3.01 -8.07 5.88
C TRP A 280 2.98 -8.86 7.18
N VAL A 281 3.42 -8.22 8.25
CA VAL A 281 3.60 -8.83 9.57
C VAL A 281 2.52 -8.34 10.51
N LEU A 282 1.80 -9.25 11.14
CA LEU A 282 0.96 -9.00 12.31
C LEU A 282 1.71 -9.36 13.60
N ARG A 283 1.45 -8.59 14.63
CA ARG A 283 1.92 -8.86 15.97
C ARG A 283 0.72 -9.28 16.82
N LEU A 284 0.61 -10.57 17.12
CA LEU A 284 -0.53 -11.14 17.86
C LEU A 284 -0.29 -11.18 19.37
N ALA A 285 0.98 -11.26 19.81
CA ALA A 285 1.36 -11.47 21.21
C ALA A 285 0.71 -10.50 22.20
N ASP A 286 0.46 -9.26 21.80
CA ASP A 286 -0.05 -8.20 22.67
C ASP A 286 -1.03 -7.25 21.95
N ARG A 287 -1.68 -7.72 20.90
CA ARG A 287 -2.58 -6.87 20.09
C ARG A 287 -3.80 -7.63 19.62
N HIS A 288 -4.94 -6.96 19.70
CA HIS A 288 -6.16 -7.40 19.04
C HIS A 288 -6.23 -6.82 17.63
N VAL A 289 -6.91 -7.49 16.73
CA VAL A 289 -7.00 -7.15 15.31
C VAL A 289 -8.46 -7.00 14.92
N LEU A 290 -8.81 -5.85 14.36
CA LEU A 290 -10.11 -5.62 13.72
C LEU A 290 -9.92 -5.65 12.21
N VAL A 291 -10.71 -6.44 11.51
CA VAL A 291 -10.74 -6.52 10.05
C VAL A 291 -12.12 -6.06 9.58
N ALA A 292 -12.18 -4.97 8.85
CA ALA A 292 -13.44 -4.49 8.31
C ALA A 292 -13.39 -4.45 6.78
N GLY A 293 -14.51 -4.79 6.15
CA GLY A 293 -14.67 -4.76 4.69
C GLY A 293 -16.00 -5.37 4.27
N VAL A 294 -16.50 -4.96 3.12
CA VAL A 294 -17.73 -5.49 2.53
C VAL A 294 -17.62 -6.98 2.21
N SER A 295 -18.71 -7.59 1.79
CA SER A 295 -18.70 -8.98 1.29
C SER A 295 -17.68 -9.10 0.15
N ASP A 296 -17.04 -10.26 0.03
CA ASP A 296 -16.04 -10.58 -0.98
C ASP A 296 -14.79 -9.68 -1.00
N ALA A 297 -14.62 -8.83 0.01
CA ALA A 297 -13.39 -8.04 0.16
C ALA A 297 -12.15 -8.89 0.51
N GLY A 298 -12.34 -10.16 0.87
CA GLY A 298 -11.27 -11.10 1.23
C GLY A 298 -10.91 -11.11 2.73
N LYS A 299 -11.85 -10.79 3.62
CA LYS A 299 -11.64 -10.82 5.08
C LYS A 299 -11.10 -12.18 5.55
N SER A 300 -11.67 -13.26 5.06
CA SER A 300 -11.27 -14.64 5.37
C SER A 300 -9.80 -14.92 5.04
N SER A 301 -9.24 -14.27 3.99
CA SER A 301 -7.82 -14.42 3.63
C SER A 301 -6.88 -13.97 4.75
N VAL A 302 -7.23 -12.92 5.50
CA VAL A 302 -6.44 -12.47 6.67
C VAL A 302 -6.47 -13.52 7.77
N MET A 303 -7.65 -14.04 8.08
CA MET A 303 -7.86 -15.04 9.11
C MET A 303 -7.12 -16.34 8.78
N TRP A 304 -7.33 -16.89 7.56
CA TRP A 304 -6.69 -18.15 7.14
C TRP A 304 -5.18 -18.02 7.06
N SER A 305 -4.66 -16.85 6.65
CA SER A 305 -3.21 -16.58 6.68
C SER A 305 -2.63 -16.62 8.09
N VAL A 306 -3.38 -16.10 9.08
CA VAL A 306 -2.98 -16.20 10.49
C VAL A 306 -2.99 -17.65 10.97
N LEU A 307 -4.07 -18.39 10.72
CA LEU A 307 -4.21 -19.78 11.15
C LEU A 307 -3.13 -20.68 10.53
N ARG A 308 -2.84 -20.50 9.24
CA ARG A 308 -1.76 -21.21 8.55
C ARG A 308 -0.37 -20.91 9.15
N ALA A 309 -0.11 -19.65 9.46
CA ALA A 309 1.16 -19.27 10.09
C ALA A 309 1.31 -19.80 11.53
N LEU A 310 0.19 -20.02 12.23
CA LEU A 310 0.17 -20.57 13.58
C LEU A 310 0.04 -22.09 13.61
N ALA A 311 -0.11 -22.76 12.47
CA ALA A 311 -0.38 -24.20 12.38
C ALA A 311 0.56 -25.09 13.22
N PRO A 312 1.90 -24.87 13.27
CA PRO A 312 2.77 -25.68 14.12
C PRO A 312 2.43 -25.59 15.61
N TRP A 313 2.04 -24.41 16.07
CA TRP A 313 1.69 -24.20 17.48
C TRP A 313 0.25 -24.59 17.81
N ILE A 314 -0.67 -24.56 16.84
CA ILE A 314 -2.02 -25.11 17.01
C ILE A 314 -1.91 -26.63 17.12
N ARG A 315 -1.12 -27.28 16.26
CA ARG A 315 -0.87 -28.71 16.27
C ARG A 315 -0.25 -29.17 17.59
N SER A 316 0.72 -28.46 18.13
CA SER A 316 1.38 -28.78 19.40
C SER A 316 0.57 -28.37 20.65
N GLY A 317 -0.60 -27.77 20.50
CA GLY A 317 -1.42 -27.28 21.62
C GLY A 317 -0.88 -26.00 22.29
N MET A 318 0.18 -25.39 21.76
CA MET A 318 0.72 -24.11 22.26
C MET A 318 -0.19 -22.92 21.92
N VAL A 319 -1.06 -23.07 20.92
CA VAL A 319 -2.11 -22.11 20.57
C VAL A 319 -3.46 -22.82 20.62
N GLN A 320 -4.39 -22.26 21.38
CA GLN A 320 -5.79 -22.68 21.41
C GLN A 320 -6.63 -21.66 20.65
N VAL A 321 -7.35 -22.12 19.64
CA VAL A 321 -8.20 -21.28 18.81
C VAL A 321 -9.66 -21.48 19.22
N PHE A 322 -10.35 -20.37 19.49
CA PHE A 322 -11.79 -20.31 19.74
C PHE A 322 -12.44 -19.60 18.56
N GLY A 323 -13.54 -20.13 18.05
CA GLY A 323 -14.24 -19.58 16.89
C GLY A 323 -15.71 -19.28 17.18
N ILE A 324 -16.19 -18.16 16.65
CA ILE A 324 -17.61 -17.84 16.56
C ILE A 324 -17.91 -17.48 15.10
N ASP A 325 -18.76 -18.30 14.46
CA ASP A 325 -19.26 -18.08 13.11
C ASP A 325 -20.79 -18.02 13.16
N PRO A 326 -21.37 -16.82 13.37
CA PRO A 326 -22.81 -16.66 13.57
C PRO A 326 -23.64 -16.98 12.31
N LYS A 327 -22.97 -17.21 11.17
CA LYS A 327 -23.61 -17.51 9.87
C LYS A 327 -23.73 -19.02 9.59
N GLY A 328 -23.81 -19.83 10.65
CA GLY A 328 -24.01 -21.26 10.51
C GLY A 328 -22.74 -22.06 10.16
N GLY A 329 -21.55 -21.51 10.40
CA GLY A 329 -20.29 -22.18 10.13
C GLY A 329 -19.85 -22.14 8.66
N MET A 330 -20.40 -21.23 7.86
CA MET A 330 -20.09 -21.13 6.43
C MET A 330 -18.60 -20.83 6.16
N GLU A 331 -17.96 -20.03 7.04
CA GLU A 331 -16.56 -19.66 6.90
C GLU A 331 -15.62 -20.57 7.73
N LEU A 332 -15.99 -20.89 8.98
CA LEU A 332 -15.11 -21.60 9.91
C LEU A 332 -15.41 -23.10 9.98
N GLY A 333 -16.63 -23.52 9.65
CA GLY A 333 -17.09 -24.91 9.85
C GLY A 333 -16.29 -25.93 9.02
N ARG A 334 -15.77 -25.56 7.84
CA ARG A 334 -14.93 -26.43 7.01
C ARG A 334 -13.68 -26.93 7.78
N ALA A 335 -13.17 -26.14 8.70
CA ALA A 335 -11.98 -26.44 9.49
C ALA A 335 -12.30 -26.56 10.99
N GLU A 336 -13.46 -27.11 11.35
CA GLU A 336 -13.90 -27.25 12.73
C GLU A 336 -12.85 -27.93 13.63
N ASN A 337 -12.16 -28.91 13.09
CA ASN A 337 -11.09 -29.67 13.79
C ASN A 337 -9.90 -28.78 14.22
N LEU A 338 -9.74 -27.60 13.65
CA LEU A 338 -8.69 -26.64 14.00
C LEU A 338 -9.00 -25.96 15.35
N PHE A 339 -10.28 -25.80 15.66
CA PHE A 339 -10.71 -25.04 16.82
C PHE A 339 -10.72 -25.89 18.09
N HIS A 340 -10.28 -25.29 19.20
CA HIS A 340 -10.48 -25.86 20.53
C HIS A 340 -11.97 -25.88 20.87
N LYS A 341 -12.68 -24.82 20.49
CA LYS A 341 -14.15 -24.73 20.52
C LYS A 341 -14.62 -23.80 19.41
N LEU A 342 -15.52 -24.30 18.58
CA LEU A 342 -16.21 -23.55 17.53
C LEU A 342 -17.71 -23.48 17.87
N VAL A 343 -18.30 -22.31 17.72
CA VAL A 343 -19.75 -22.09 17.80
C VAL A 343 -20.22 -21.52 16.47
N CYS A 344 -21.11 -22.26 15.81
CA CYS A 344 -21.65 -21.93 14.49
C CYS A 344 -23.06 -21.34 14.57
N THR A 345 -23.51 -20.95 15.74
CA THR A 345 -24.82 -20.35 15.98
C THR A 345 -24.68 -18.93 16.50
N ASN A 346 -25.71 -18.11 16.26
CA ASN A 346 -25.85 -16.82 16.92
C ASN A 346 -26.68 -16.97 18.22
N GLY A 347 -26.53 -16.05 19.16
CA GLY A 347 -27.31 -16.03 20.39
C GLY A 347 -26.60 -16.60 21.60
N THR A 348 -27.32 -17.40 22.41
CA THR A 348 -26.86 -17.82 23.75
C THR A 348 -25.52 -18.56 23.75
N GLU A 349 -25.28 -19.45 22.79
CA GLU A 349 -24.05 -20.25 22.74
C GLU A 349 -22.83 -19.40 22.39
N ALA A 350 -22.96 -18.49 21.41
CA ALA A 350 -21.90 -17.57 21.04
C ALA A 350 -21.52 -16.65 22.22
N ILE A 351 -22.51 -16.19 22.96
CA ILE A 351 -22.31 -15.32 24.11
C ILE A 351 -21.70 -16.11 25.27
N ALA A 352 -22.14 -17.34 25.50
CA ALA A 352 -21.56 -18.22 26.49
C ALA A 352 -20.06 -18.51 26.20
N LEU A 353 -19.68 -18.65 24.92
CA LEU A 353 -18.27 -18.77 24.54
C LEU A 353 -17.48 -17.49 24.84
N LEU A 354 -18.03 -16.30 24.54
CA LEU A 354 -17.38 -15.03 24.91
C LEU A 354 -17.17 -14.90 26.41
N GLU A 355 -18.20 -15.22 27.22
CA GLU A 355 -18.13 -15.19 28.69
C GLU A 355 -17.12 -16.20 29.23
N HIS A 356 -17.04 -17.37 28.62
CA HIS A 356 -16.03 -18.38 28.94
C HIS A 356 -14.61 -17.85 28.67
N VAL A 357 -14.34 -17.29 27.49
CA VAL A 357 -13.03 -16.69 27.16
C VAL A 357 -12.71 -15.50 28.07
N ALA A 358 -13.70 -14.67 28.43
CA ALA A 358 -13.50 -13.58 29.40
C ALA A 358 -13.12 -14.12 30.79
N THR A 359 -13.72 -15.21 31.22
CA THR A 359 -13.40 -15.87 32.48
C THR A 359 -12.00 -16.47 32.46
N LEU A 360 -11.63 -17.19 31.40
CA LEU A 360 -10.27 -17.68 31.21
C LEU A 360 -9.23 -16.54 31.18
N THR A 361 -9.57 -15.42 30.56
CA THR A 361 -8.70 -14.21 30.54
C THR A 361 -8.39 -13.72 31.94
N ARG A 362 -9.42 -13.63 32.82
CA ARG A 362 -9.25 -13.20 34.22
C ARG A 362 -8.44 -14.22 35.03
N GLN A 363 -8.74 -15.50 34.91
CA GLN A 363 -8.00 -16.57 35.58
C GLN A 363 -6.52 -16.57 35.22
N ARG A 364 -6.20 -16.36 33.93
CA ARG A 364 -4.82 -16.25 33.46
C ARG A 364 -4.11 -15.01 33.99
N ALA A 365 -4.78 -13.88 34.03
CA ALA A 365 -4.23 -12.66 34.62
C ALA A 365 -3.89 -12.88 36.10
N GLU A 366 -4.74 -13.60 36.85
CA GLU A 366 -4.48 -13.94 38.23
C GLU A 366 -3.31 -14.95 38.38
N ALA A 367 -3.23 -15.95 37.51
CA ALA A 367 -2.12 -16.89 37.50
C ALA A 367 -0.78 -16.20 37.24
N LEU A 368 -0.72 -15.30 36.26
CA LEU A 368 0.47 -14.48 35.99
C LEU A 368 0.86 -13.60 37.19
N ARG A 369 -0.13 -13.02 37.87
CA ARG A 369 0.10 -12.24 39.09
C ARG A 369 0.75 -13.09 40.18
N ARG A 370 0.24 -14.32 40.40
CA ARG A 370 0.83 -15.27 41.37
C ARG A 370 2.26 -15.68 40.99
N GLN A 371 2.55 -15.82 39.70
CA GLN A 371 3.89 -16.10 39.16
C GLN A 371 4.80 -14.87 39.11
N ARG A 372 4.34 -13.69 39.54
CA ARG A 372 5.03 -12.39 39.42
C ARG A 372 5.44 -12.06 37.98
N SER A 373 4.72 -12.59 37.01
CA SER A 373 4.94 -12.33 35.59
C SER A 373 4.03 -11.18 35.12
N ARG A 374 4.60 -10.27 34.32
CA ARG A 374 3.84 -9.13 33.77
C ARG A 374 3.12 -9.47 32.47
N LYS A 375 3.56 -10.50 31.77
CA LYS A 375 3.05 -10.89 30.46
C LYS A 375 3.16 -12.39 30.27
N TRP A 376 2.26 -12.89 29.46
CA TRP A 376 2.33 -14.25 28.94
C TRP A 376 3.59 -14.42 28.08
N THR A 377 4.22 -15.57 28.21
CA THR A 377 5.31 -16.07 27.37
C THR A 377 5.08 -17.55 27.11
N PRO A 378 5.69 -18.17 26.08
CA PRO A 378 5.60 -19.61 25.88
C PRO A 378 6.00 -20.44 27.11
N ALA A 379 6.89 -19.91 27.95
CA ALA A 379 7.31 -20.54 29.21
C ALA A 379 6.29 -20.40 30.36
N SER A 380 5.18 -19.71 30.16
CA SER A 380 4.15 -19.52 31.21
C SER A 380 3.33 -20.79 31.51
N GLY A 381 3.58 -21.90 30.81
CA GLY A 381 2.89 -23.18 31.02
C GLY A 381 1.43 -23.21 30.56
N GLN A 382 0.98 -22.17 29.85
CA GLN A 382 -0.37 -22.06 29.31
C GLN A 382 -0.30 -21.73 27.82
N PRO A 383 -1.19 -22.30 26.98
CA PRO A 383 -1.23 -22.00 25.56
C PRO A 383 -1.63 -20.56 25.29
N PHE A 384 -1.18 -19.96 24.19
CA PHE A 384 -1.71 -18.71 23.69
C PHE A 384 -3.16 -18.90 23.24
N MET A 385 -4.05 -17.95 23.53
CA MET A 385 -5.45 -18.01 23.13
C MET A 385 -5.73 -17.08 21.98
N LEU A 386 -6.32 -17.61 20.91
CA LEU A 386 -6.80 -16.84 19.77
C LEU A 386 -8.30 -16.97 19.66
N LEU A 387 -9.03 -15.89 19.85
CA LEU A 387 -10.47 -15.81 19.61
C LEU A 387 -10.71 -15.20 18.24
N ILE A 388 -11.42 -15.91 17.38
CA ILE A 388 -11.84 -15.46 16.05
C ILE A 388 -13.36 -15.28 16.05
N VAL A 389 -13.83 -14.10 15.62
CA VAL A 389 -15.25 -13.82 15.43
C VAL A 389 -15.45 -13.39 13.99
N ASP A 390 -16.16 -14.21 13.20
CA ASP A 390 -16.32 -13.99 11.77
C ASP A 390 -17.19 -12.77 11.45
N GLU A 391 -18.22 -12.52 12.26
CA GLU A 391 -19.01 -11.28 12.14
C GLU A 391 -19.35 -10.72 13.54
N LEU A 392 -18.62 -9.66 13.90
CA LEU A 392 -18.84 -9.02 15.20
C LEU A 392 -20.24 -8.40 15.31
N ALA A 393 -20.76 -7.81 14.24
CA ALA A 393 -22.05 -7.14 14.27
C ALA A 393 -23.18 -8.09 14.68
N ASP A 394 -23.17 -9.32 14.18
CA ASP A 394 -24.17 -10.32 14.50
C ASP A 394 -24.14 -10.68 16.00
N VAL A 395 -22.95 -10.71 16.60
CA VAL A 395 -22.80 -11.09 18.00
C VAL A 395 -23.09 -9.94 18.98
N ILE A 396 -22.70 -8.69 18.64
CA ILE A 396 -22.72 -7.57 19.59
C ILE A 396 -23.80 -6.51 19.30
N ALA A 397 -24.31 -6.44 18.06
CA ALA A 397 -25.25 -5.39 17.65
C ALA A 397 -26.60 -5.94 17.21
N TYR A 398 -26.63 -7.01 16.42
CA TYR A 398 -27.84 -7.53 15.79
C TYR A 398 -28.53 -8.63 16.61
N GLN A 399 -28.19 -8.77 17.90
CA GLN A 399 -28.90 -9.66 18.80
C GLN A 399 -30.32 -9.12 19.05
N PRO A 400 -31.36 -9.95 18.86
CA PRO A 400 -32.73 -9.54 19.09
C PRO A 400 -33.01 -9.27 20.58
N ASP A 401 -32.37 -10.00 21.49
CA ASP A 401 -32.48 -9.82 22.93
C ASP A 401 -31.44 -8.79 23.44
N ASN A 402 -31.94 -7.73 24.05
CA ASN A 402 -31.13 -6.68 24.66
C ASN A 402 -30.23 -7.20 25.80
N GLY A 403 -30.68 -8.20 26.55
CA GLY A 403 -29.92 -8.83 27.63
C GLY A 403 -28.70 -9.57 27.07
N LEU A 404 -28.89 -10.36 26.01
CA LEU A 404 -27.82 -11.07 25.32
C LEU A 404 -26.84 -10.07 24.69
N ARG A 405 -27.34 -9.02 24.04
CA ARG A 405 -26.48 -7.96 23.46
C ARG A 405 -25.59 -7.28 24.50
N LYS A 406 -26.16 -6.93 25.66
CA LYS A 406 -25.40 -6.33 26.77
C LYS A 406 -24.31 -7.28 27.29
N ARG A 407 -24.65 -8.56 27.50
CA ARG A 407 -23.70 -9.59 27.96
C ARG A 407 -22.57 -9.78 26.96
N ALA A 408 -22.86 -9.90 25.66
CA ALA A 408 -21.87 -10.00 24.60
C ALA A 408 -20.88 -8.83 24.60
N ASN A 409 -21.41 -7.59 24.66
CA ASN A 409 -20.57 -6.38 24.69
C ASN A 409 -19.67 -6.33 25.93
N LEU A 410 -20.20 -6.64 27.13
CA LEU A 410 -19.41 -6.64 28.36
C LEU A 410 -18.32 -7.71 28.34
N ALA A 411 -18.63 -8.91 27.85
CA ALA A 411 -17.64 -10.00 27.73
C ALA A 411 -16.53 -9.63 26.74
N LEU A 412 -16.89 -9.14 25.55
CA LEU A 412 -15.91 -8.76 24.53
C LEU A 412 -15.05 -7.58 24.98
N GLN A 413 -15.62 -6.53 25.56
CA GLN A 413 -14.88 -5.40 26.10
C GLN A 413 -13.91 -5.84 27.22
N SER A 414 -14.33 -6.77 28.10
CA SER A 414 -13.46 -7.33 29.13
C SER A 414 -12.24 -8.05 28.52
N ILE A 415 -12.46 -8.88 27.49
CA ILE A 415 -11.38 -9.58 26.77
C ILE A 415 -10.43 -8.56 26.12
N LEU A 416 -10.97 -7.59 25.39
CA LEU A 416 -10.18 -6.60 24.65
C LEU A 416 -9.37 -5.69 25.56
N SER A 417 -9.91 -5.31 26.72
CA SER A 417 -9.22 -4.43 27.67
C SER A 417 -8.14 -5.15 28.49
N GLN A 418 -8.35 -6.43 28.83
CA GLN A 418 -7.51 -7.17 29.77
C GLN A 418 -6.69 -8.30 29.10
N GLY A 419 -7.08 -8.80 27.93
CA GLY A 419 -6.54 -10.02 27.32
C GLY A 419 -5.09 -9.94 26.82
N ARG A 420 -4.59 -8.72 26.57
CA ARG A 420 -3.27 -8.54 25.97
C ARG A 420 -2.12 -9.08 26.82
N ALA A 421 -2.14 -8.83 28.10
CA ALA A 421 -1.11 -9.32 29.02
C ALA A 421 -1.19 -10.83 29.27
N PRO A 422 -2.38 -11.44 29.47
CA PRO A 422 -2.51 -12.90 29.69
C PRO A 422 -2.35 -13.76 28.43
N GLY A 423 -1.98 -13.20 27.28
CA GLY A 423 -1.77 -13.96 26.05
C GLY A 423 -3.06 -14.35 25.34
N VAL A 424 -4.02 -13.43 25.30
CA VAL A 424 -5.28 -13.57 24.57
C VAL A 424 -5.32 -12.54 23.44
N CYS A 425 -5.50 -13.00 22.21
CA CYS A 425 -5.70 -12.16 21.03
C CYS A 425 -7.11 -12.35 20.48
N VAL A 426 -7.76 -11.28 20.09
CA VAL A 426 -9.03 -11.32 19.36
C VAL A 426 -8.79 -10.85 17.93
N ILE A 427 -9.27 -11.63 16.96
CA ILE A 427 -9.44 -11.21 15.58
C ILE A 427 -10.93 -11.11 15.33
N GLY A 428 -11.44 -9.90 15.22
CA GLY A 428 -12.84 -9.66 14.92
C GLY A 428 -13.00 -9.16 13.49
N GLN A 429 -13.93 -9.77 12.75
CA GLN A 429 -14.28 -9.32 11.42
C GLN A 429 -15.60 -8.53 11.48
N LEU A 430 -15.75 -7.58 10.56
CA LEU A 430 -16.89 -6.67 10.53
C LEU A 430 -17.18 -6.27 9.09
N GLN A 431 -18.44 -6.40 8.67
CA GLN A 431 -18.86 -5.93 7.34
C GLN A 431 -19.25 -4.45 7.38
N ASP A 432 -19.98 -4.05 8.37
CA ASP A 432 -20.43 -2.68 8.54
C ASP A 432 -19.69 -1.97 9.68
N PRO A 433 -18.79 -1.02 9.38
CA PRO A 433 -17.96 -0.38 10.39
C PRO A 433 -18.61 0.84 11.08
N ARG A 434 -19.92 1.02 10.98
CA ARG A 434 -20.61 2.16 11.59
C ARG A 434 -20.42 2.21 13.11
N LYS A 435 -20.49 3.42 13.68
CA LYS A 435 -20.22 3.64 15.13
C LYS A 435 -21.27 2.96 16.01
N GLU A 436 -22.48 2.86 15.53
CA GLU A 436 -23.60 2.23 16.22
C GLU A 436 -23.38 0.74 16.43
N ILE A 437 -22.50 0.13 15.61
CA ILE A 437 -22.19 -1.29 15.69
C ILE A 437 -21.06 -1.54 16.68
N ILE A 438 -19.97 -0.76 16.60
CA ILE A 438 -18.79 -0.95 17.45
C ILE A 438 -18.23 0.40 17.94
N ASP A 439 -18.59 0.81 19.15
CA ASP A 439 -18.11 2.02 19.79
C ASP A 439 -16.72 1.86 20.44
N PHE A 440 -16.36 0.64 20.82
CA PHE A 440 -15.06 0.29 21.44
C PHE A 440 -13.98 -0.17 20.47
N ARG A 441 -14.10 0.17 19.17
CA ARG A 441 -13.05 -0.12 18.17
C ARG A 441 -11.65 0.38 18.55
N HIS A 442 -11.55 1.36 19.44
CA HIS A 442 -10.29 1.87 19.98
C HIS A 442 -9.52 0.82 20.80
N LEU A 443 -10.17 -0.23 21.26
CA LEU A 443 -9.54 -1.36 21.94
C LEU A 443 -8.81 -2.31 20.98
N PHE A 444 -8.96 -2.12 19.67
CA PHE A 444 -8.20 -2.84 18.65
C PHE A 444 -7.01 -2.01 18.16
N PRO A 445 -5.78 -2.31 18.64
CA PRO A 445 -4.57 -1.58 18.25
C PRO A 445 -4.17 -1.79 16.78
N VAL A 446 -4.60 -2.88 16.17
CA VAL A 446 -4.41 -3.16 14.75
C VAL A 446 -5.77 -3.13 14.06
N ARG A 447 -5.89 -2.24 13.09
CA ARG A 447 -7.13 -2.09 12.32
C ARG A 447 -6.82 -2.21 10.84
N ILE A 448 -7.58 -3.07 10.18
CA ILE A 448 -7.43 -3.45 8.78
C ILE A 448 -8.72 -3.07 8.06
N ALA A 449 -8.62 -2.16 7.10
CA ALA A 449 -9.72 -1.81 6.21
C ALA A 449 -9.46 -2.43 4.84
N MET A 450 -10.25 -3.41 4.49
CA MET A 450 -10.32 -3.99 3.16
C MET A 450 -11.23 -3.14 2.27
N ARG A 451 -11.72 -3.62 1.13
CA ARG A 451 -12.65 -2.86 0.31
C ARG A 451 -13.85 -2.40 1.15
N LEU A 452 -14.16 -1.11 1.07
CA LEU A 452 -15.29 -0.45 1.70
C LEU A 452 -16.05 0.34 0.64
N ASP A 453 -17.36 0.56 0.86
CA ASP A 453 -18.19 1.25 -0.13
C ASP A 453 -18.02 2.78 -0.05
N GLU A 454 -17.87 3.31 1.16
CA GLU A 454 -17.89 4.76 1.38
C GLU A 454 -16.57 5.29 1.94
N PRO A 455 -16.13 6.50 1.49
CA PRO A 455 -14.96 7.14 2.05
C PRO A 455 -15.00 7.32 3.57
N GLN A 456 -16.18 7.61 4.14
CA GLN A 456 -16.36 7.83 5.58
C GLN A 456 -16.07 6.56 6.41
N GLN A 457 -16.42 5.40 5.87
CA GLN A 457 -16.17 4.12 6.52
C GLN A 457 -14.66 3.87 6.74
N VAL A 458 -13.80 4.41 5.87
CA VAL A 458 -12.33 4.30 6.04
C VAL A 458 -11.88 4.97 7.33
N ASP A 459 -12.36 6.19 7.62
CA ASP A 459 -12.05 6.88 8.87
C ASP A 459 -12.73 6.21 10.08
N MET A 460 -13.92 5.62 9.89
CA MET A 460 -14.59 4.85 10.94
C MET A 460 -13.77 3.63 11.36
N VAL A 461 -13.12 2.93 10.44
CA VAL A 461 -12.28 1.76 10.74
C VAL A 461 -10.91 2.19 11.24
N LEU A 462 -10.18 2.97 10.44
CA LEU A 462 -8.77 3.23 10.66
C LEU A 462 -8.50 4.41 11.60
N GLY A 463 -9.52 5.25 11.84
CA GLY A 463 -9.45 6.45 12.68
C GLY A 463 -9.33 7.74 11.86
N ASP A 464 -9.68 8.84 12.50
CA ASP A 464 -9.79 10.14 11.86
C ASP A 464 -8.49 10.60 11.20
N GLY A 465 -8.63 11.21 10.03
CA GLY A 465 -7.52 11.78 9.27
C GLY A 465 -6.59 10.75 8.59
N VAL A 466 -6.97 9.48 8.53
CA VAL A 466 -6.16 8.45 7.86
C VAL A 466 -6.30 8.54 6.35
N ARG A 467 -7.46 8.98 5.84
CA ARG A 467 -7.64 9.26 4.41
C ARG A 467 -6.71 10.35 3.91
N GLN A 468 -6.56 11.45 4.65
CA GLN A 468 -5.61 12.53 4.30
C GLN A 468 -4.15 12.05 4.32
N ARG A 469 -3.87 10.93 4.95
CA ARG A 469 -2.57 10.25 4.92
C ARG A 469 -2.47 9.18 3.83
N GLY A 470 -3.47 9.10 2.96
CA GLY A 470 -3.45 8.28 1.74
C GLY A 470 -4.11 6.91 1.86
N ALA A 471 -4.89 6.62 2.91
CA ALA A 471 -5.68 5.39 2.97
C ALA A 471 -6.97 5.55 2.16
N THR A 472 -7.08 4.83 1.05
CA THR A 472 -8.22 4.85 0.12
C THR A 472 -8.84 3.46 0.01
N ALA A 473 -9.35 2.92 1.12
CA ALA A 473 -9.93 1.57 1.13
C ALA A 473 -11.22 1.48 0.28
N HIS A 474 -11.93 2.57 0.09
CA HIS A 474 -13.10 2.68 -0.79
C HIS A 474 -12.75 2.66 -2.31
N GLU A 475 -11.46 2.79 -2.66
CA GLU A 475 -10.98 2.70 -4.05
C GLU A 475 -10.35 1.33 -4.36
N ILE A 476 -10.40 0.37 -3.44
CA ILE A 476 -9.90 -0.98 -3.70
C ILE A 476 -10.84 -1.66 -4.68
N SER A 477 -10.28 -2.15 -5.83
CA SER A 477 -11.05 -2.83 -6.87
C SER A 477 -11.65 -4.14 -6.35
N GLU A 478 -12.80 -4.51 -6.87
CA GLU A 478 -13.45 -5.81 -6.65
C GLU A 478 -12.59 -6.98 -7.13
N ASP A 479 -11.78 -6.77 -8.17
CA ASP A 479 -10.88 -7.77 -8.73
C ASP A 479 -9.66 -8.07 -7.83
N THR A 480 -9.49 -7.32 -6.74
CA THR A 480 -8.33 -7.47 -5.86
C THR A 480 -8.71 -7.82 -4.41
N PRO A 481 -9.48 -8.92 -4.18
CA PRO A 481 -9.79 -9.35 -2.83
C PRO A 481 -8.50 -9.62 -2.02
N GLY A 482 -8.55 -9.38 -0.73
CA GLY A 482 -7.40 -9.53 0.15
C GLY A 482 -6.50 -8.29 0.26
N VAL A 483 -6.67 -7.28 -0.61
CA VAL A 483 -5.98 -5.99 -0.48
C VAL A 483 -6.61 -5.19 0.64
N ALA A 484 -5.76 -4.55 1.45
CA ALA A 484 -6.18 -3.80 2.62
C ALA A 484 -5.29 -2.60 2.92
N TRP A 485 -5.85 -1.65 3.64
CA TRP A 485 -5.13 -0.61 4.35
C TRP A 485 -5.04 -0.97 5.83
N VAL A 486 -3.84 -0.91 6.38
CA VAL A 486 -3.53 -1.35 7.75
C VAL A 486 -3.08 -0.16 8.57
N LYS A 487 -3.75 0.07 9.69
CA LYS A 487 -3.37 1.04 10.70
C LYS A 487 -2.94 0.30 11.96
N ILE A 488 -1.75 0.63 12.45
CA ILE A 488 -1.18 0.07 13.69
C ILE A 488 -0.98 1.22 14.66
N ASP A 489 -1.46 1.08 15.88
CA ASP A 489 -1.23 2.08 16.92
C ASP A 489 0.26 2.34 17.13
N GLY A 490 0.60 3.62 17.28
CA GLY A 490 1.99 4.08 17.33
C GLY A 490 2.62 4.37 15.97
N ARG A 491 1.98 3.97 14.85
CA ARG A 491 2.42 4.37 13.51
C ARG A 491 1.47 5.43 12.93
N ARG A 492 2.03 6.54 12.47
CA ARG A 492 1.24 7.63 11.87
C ARG A 492 0.66 7.24 10.51
N GLU A 493 1.47 6.62 9.66
CA GLU A 493 1.09 6.32 8.28
C GLU A 493 0.43 4.95 8.16
N PRO A 494 -0.70 4.87 7.44
CA PRO A 494 -1.29 3.60 7.07
C PRO A 494 -0.40 2.88 6.04
N GLN A 495 -0.47 1.55 6.02
CA GLN A 495 0.28 0.71 5.11
C GLN A 495 -0.68 -0.08 4.23
N ARG A 496 -0.45 -0.07 2.91
CA ARG A 496 -1.21 -0.92 2.00
C ARG A 496 -0.55 -2.28 1.88
N ALA A 497 -1.34 -3.35 1.96
CA ALA A 497 -0.86 -4.73 1.92
C ALA A 497 -1.93 -5.65 1.29
N ARG A 498 -1.54 -6.85 0.89
CA ARG A 498 -2.45 -7.92 0.47
C ARG A 498 -2.17 -9.18 1.29
N ALA A 499 -3.24 -9.81 1.79
CA ALA A 499 -3.16 -11.10 2.46
C ALA A 499 -2.81 -12.21 1.47
N PHE A 500 -2.29 -13.31 1.96
CA PHE A 500 -2.14 -14.52 1.17
C PHE A 500 -3.53 -15.01 0.73
N HIS A 501 -3.60 -15.48 -0.50
CA HIS A 501 -4.80 -16.09 -1.04
C HIS A 501 -4.64 -17.62 -0.94
N GLY A 502 -5.41 -18.23 -0.04
CA GLY A 502 -5.53 -19.68 0.08
C GLY A 502 -6.69 -20.19 -0.80
N THR A 503 -6.41 -21.27 -1.50
CA THR A 503 -7.43 -22.04 -2.22
C THR A 503 -8.09 -23.06 -1.28
N ASP A 504 -9.16 -23.69 -1.74
CA ASP A 504 -9.79 -24.80 -1.00
C ASP A 504 -8.82 -25.95 -0.72
N ALA A 505 -7.93 -26.24 -1.68
CA ALA A 505 -6.88 -27.26 -1.50
C ALA A 505 -5.88 -26.86 -0.40
N ASP A 506 -5.54 -25.58 -0.28
CA ASP A 506 -4.66 -25.09 0.79
C ASP A 506 -5.31 -25.17 2.17
N LEU A 507 -6.64 -25.06 2.23
CA LEU A 507 -7.40 -25.26 3.48
C LEU A 507 -7.47 -26.74 3.86
N ASP A 508 -7.70 -27.61 2.89
CA ASP A 508 -7.69 -29.07 3.12
C ASP A 508 -6.30 -29.52 3.58
N GLU A 509 -5.21 -29.04 2.96
CA GLU A 509 -3.83 -29.28 3.40
C GLU A 509 -3.61 -28.83 4.86
N LEU A 510 -4.15 -27.67 5.24
CA LEU A 510 -4.07 -27.16 6.62
C LEU A 510 -4.83 -28.06 7.59
N CYS A 511 -6.03 -28.50 7.22
CA CYS A 511 -6.84 -29.42 8.04
C CYS A 511 -6.14 -30.78 8.24
N ASP A 512 -5.59 -31.35 7.16
CA ASP A 512 -4.84 -32.63 7.22
C ASP A 512 -3.59 -32.49 8.08
N TYR A 513 -2.83 -31.38 7.91
CA TYR A 513 -1.66 -31.12 8.73
C TYR A 513 -1.99 -31.07 10.23
N LEU A 514 -3.11 -30.50 10.62
CA LEU A 514 -3.53 -30.37 12.00
C LEU A 514 -4.12 -31.68 12.55
N THR A 515 -4.77 -32.47 11.71
CA THR A 515 -5.37 -33.77 12.10
C THR A 515 -4.30 -34.82 12.29
N ALA A 516 -3.31 -34.90 11.40
CA ALA A 516 -2.20 -35.89 11.49
C ALA A 516 -1.40 -35.83 12.80
N GLY A 517 -1.47 -34.72 13.56
CA GLY A 517 -0.79 -34.59 14.85
C GLY A 517 -1.63 -34.94 16.08
N ARG A 518 -2.95 -35.03 15.91
CA ARG A 518 -3.85 -35.35 17.05
C ARG A 518 -3.94 -36.81 17.42
N TYR A 519 -3.53 -37.70 16.54
CA TYR A 519 -3.52 -39.14 16.80
C TYR A 519 -2.44 -39.57 17.83
N ASP A 520 -1.40 -38.76 18.02
CA ASP A 520 -0.29 -39.05 18.94
C ASP A 520 -0.43 -38.37 20.31
N ALA A 521 -1.41 -37.52 20.52
CA ALA A 521 -1.65 -36.88 21.81
C ALA A 521 -2.64 -37.71 22.64
N PRO A 522 -2.32 -38.10 23.90
CA PRO A 522 -3.27 -38.81 24.76
C PRO A 522 -4.52 -37.94 24.93
N ARG A 523 -5.69 -38.51 24.55
CA ARG A 523 -6.99 -37.88 24.77
C ARG A 523 -7.13 -37.53 26.25
N PRO A 524 -7.47 -36.27 26.61
CA PRO A 524 -7.87 -36.00 27.98
C PRO A 524 -9.11 -36.88 28.28
N LEU A 525 -9.03 -37.70 29.30
CA LEU A 525 -10.14 -38.51 29.78
C LEU A 525 -11.33 -37.58 30.06
N THR A 526 -12.35 -37.65 29.23
CA THR A 526 -13.64 -37.01 29.51
C THR A 526 -14.21 -37.68 30.74
N GLY A 527 -14.53 -36.90 31.79
CA GLY A 527 -14.92 -37.39 33.14
C GLY A 527 -16.19 -38.22 33.23
N LYS A 528 -16.39 -39.18 32.30
CA LYS A 528 -17.40 -40.26 32.35
C LYS A 528 -16.79 -41.65 32.40
N GLU A 529 -15.45 -41.80 32.37
CA GLU A 529 -14.78 -43.11 32.49
C GLU A 529 -14.02 -43.28 33.80
N ALA A 530 -14.25 -42.40 34.79
CA ALA A 530 -13.70 -42.54 36.14
C ALA A 530 -14.83 -42.63 37.18
N ALA A 531 -15.78 -43.59 36.98
CA ALA A 531 -16.73 -44.00 38.00
C ALA A 531 -16.78 -45.52 38.08
#